data_285fb261b848632cbed258a93c7d264f
#
_entry.id   285fb261b848632cbed258a93c7d264f
#
_cell.length_a   1.000
_cell.length_b   1.000
_cell.length_c   1.000
_cell.angle_alpha   90.00
_cell.angle_beta   90.00
_cell.angle_gamma   90.00
#
_symmetry.space_group_name_H-M   'P 1'
#
loop_
_entity.id
_entity.type
_entity.pdbx_description
1 polymer ?
#
loop_
_entity_poly.entity_id
_entity_poly.type
_entity_poly.pdbx_seq_one_letter_code
_entity_poly.pdbx_strand_id
1 'polypeptide(L)'
;MPLENNIWEFSEVNQTIVDELVQQLNIEEVIAQILVSRKITSFNEAKQFFRPSDKDFLDPLSMDGMSLAISRLKKAFEQKENILIYGDYDVDGTCSVALLHHFSSHFSDNIYCYQPHREKEGYGISXMAIDWMKEKNIQLVIALDCGIKDFKAAKLMHEIGIDLIICDHHKPGNQLPIAKAILNPKKENCNYNFKELCGCGIGFKFIQAYKKRFQVKYDESLALQLTAIATTADVVPLIGENRLIVSKGIAEININPIAPLKRIFSLYKYTKGVNASDLVFKVAPRINAAGRLAHAKIAVQFLLSKNDELEMVFNEIESLNSYRRELDEEITNEALSQLSIMPNSRFTNLVHSPKWHKGVIGIVASRIMEHYYKPTIVFSGKGDVLTGSARSIKEFDIYAVLEELQHHFVRFGGHKYAAGMSLKKENKEKFFEEFENLVASKMTDELKCKKLKIDSKLSLNQLAQNKNERGIPKIMRIIKQMEPFGPSNSRPVFCFKGLVLSCEPKIVGQKHLKFHFIDEENSIITEGIWFNSVEGIQILEDVKKLDVVATLMENHFNNQISIQLNIKDIKXYTSPS
;
A
#
# COMPACT_ATOMS: atom_id res chain seq x y z
N MET A 1 -9.61 -24.50 -1.19
CA MET A 1 -9.11 -24.50 -2.58
C MET A 1 -8.23 -25.73 -2.81
N PRO A 2 -8.33 -26.39 -3.96
CA PRO A 2 -7.44 -27.53 -4.21
C PRO A 2 -5.98 -27.06 -4.28
N LEU A 3 -5.07 -27.84 -3.72
CA LEU A 3 -3.63 -27.52 -3.62
C LEU A 3 -2.90 -27.33 -4.97
N GLU A 4 -3.57 -27.57 -6.10
CA GLU A 4 -2.90 -27.70 -7.39
C GLU A 4 -3.01 -26.48 -8.31
N ASN A 5 -3.72 -25.41 -7.92
CA ASN A 5 -4.08 -24.37 -8.88
C ASN A 5 -3.13 -23.16 -8.94
N ASN A 6 -2.18 -23.01 -8.02
CA ASN A 6 -1.26 -21.88 -8.07
C ASN A 6 -0.10 -22.15 -9.03
N ILE A 7 0.20 -21.17 -9.88
CA ILE A 7 1.37 -21.22 -10.77
C ILE A 7 2.59 -20.71 -10.00
N TRP A 8 3.62 -21.52 -9.89
CA TRP A 8 4.89 -21.15 -9.25
C TRP A 8 5.83 -20.56 -10.30
N GLU A 9 6.09 -19.26 -10.19
CA GLU A 9 6.97 -18.53 -11.10
C GLU A 9 8.30 -18.24 -10.41
N PHE A 10 9.37 -18.90 -10.85
CA PHE A 10 10.72 -18.65 -10.34
C PHE A 10 11.30 -17.41 -11.02
N SER A 11 11.93 -16.55 -10.22
CA SER A 11 12.61 -15.36 -10.75
C SER A 11 13.78 -15.79 -11.65
N GLU A 12 13.81 -15.25 -12.86
CA GLU A 12 14.93 -15.46 -13.78
C GLU A 12 15.94 -14.36 -13.54
N VAL A 13 17.19 -14.74 -13.31
CA VAL A 13 18.28 -13.81 -13.03
C VAL A 13 19.49 -14.11 -13.91
N ASN A 14 20.27 -13.08 -14.20
CA ASN A 14 21.52 -13.21 -14.93
C ASN A 14 22.59 -13.81 -13.98
N GLN A 15 23.01 -15.05 -14.22
CA GLN A 15 23.93 -15.77 -13.35
C GLN A 15 25.29 -15.08 -13.24
N THR A 16 25.77 -14.45 -14.32
CA THR A 16 27.05 -13.72 -14.30
C THR A 16 27.01 -12.59 -13.27
N ILE A 17 25.91 -11.83 -13.26
CA ILE A 17 25.72 -10.72 -12.29
C ILE A 17 25.61 -11.29 -10.87
N VAL A 18 24.89 -12.40 -10.69
CA VAL A 18 24.78 -13.08 -9.39
C VAL A 18 26.18 -13.44 -8.87
N ASP A 19 27.00 -14.07 -9.71
CA ASP A 19 28.35 -14.50 -9.34
C ASP A 19 29.26 -13.31 -8.97
N GLU A 20 29.15 -12.20 -9.71
CA GLU A 20 29.88 -10.96 -9.41
C GLU A 20 29.49 -10.40 -8.04
N LEU A 21 28.18 -10.33 -7.73
CA LEU A 21 27.71 -9.83 -6.43
C LEU A 21 28.13 -10.75 -5.28
N VAL A 22 28.12 -12.06 -5.49
CA VAL A 22 28.59 -13.03 -4.49
C VAL A 22 30.04 -12.71 -4.10
N GLN A 23 30.89 -12.47 -5.11
CA GLN A 23 32.31 -12.16 -4.87
C GLN A 23 32.50 -10.79 -4.23
N GLN A 24 31.83 -9.78 -4.75
CA GLN A 24 32.01 -8.38 -4.30
C GLN A 24 31.48 -8.13 -2.89
N LEU A 25 30.36 -8.77 -2.53
CA LEU A 25 29.66 -8.55 -1.26
C LEU A 25 29.95 -9.64 -0.22
N ASN A 26 30.58 -10.74 -0.62
CA ASN A 26 30.80 -11.92 0.23
C ASN A 26 29.48 -12.42 0.84
N ILE A 27 28.48 -12.62 -0.01
CA ILE A 27 27.13 -13.08 0.38
C ILE A 27 26.84 -14.43 -0.27
N GLU A 28 25.84 -15.11 0.26
CA GLU A 28 25.37 -16.38 -0.32
C GLU A 28 24.68 -16.14 -1.66
N GLU A 29 24.78 -17.09 -2.57
CA GLU A 29 24.17 -17.02 -3.90
C GLU A 29 22.68 -16.69 -3.84
N VAL A 30 21.95 -17.29 -2.88
CA VAL A 30 20.52 -17.04 -2.67
C VAL A 30 20.24 -15.55 -2.47
N ILE A 31 21.06 -14.87 -1.68
CA ILE A 31 20.89 -13.42 -1.43
C ILE A 31 21.19 -12.62 -2.71
N ALA A 32 22.25 -12.99 -3.43
CA ALA A 32 22.59 -12.32 -4.69
C ALA A 32 21.47 -12.49 -5.73
N GLN A 33 20.85 -13.66 -5.82
CA GLN A 33 19.70 -13.91 -6.70
C GLN A 33 18.53 -12.97 -6.36
N ILE A 34 18.24 -12.81 -5.08
CA ILE A 34 17.18 -11.91 -4.61
C ILE A 34 17.50 -10.46 -5.04
N LEU A 35 18.74 -10.00 -4.82
CA LEU A 35 19.14 -8.64 -5.18
C LEU A 35 19.00 -8.40 -6.70
N VAL A 36 19.49 -9.32 -7.50
CA VAL A 36 19.44 -9.22 -8.97
C VAL A 36 17.97 -9.21 -9.45
N SER A 37 17.10 -10.02 -8.85
CA SER A 37 15.67 -10.03 -9.19
C SER A 37 14.99 -8.68 -8.88
N ARG A 38 15.58 -7.89 -7.99
CA ARG A 38 15.12 -6.54 -7.63
C ARG A 38 15.90 -5.44 -8.37
N LYS A 39 16.65 -5.82 -9.40
CA LYS A 39 17.43 -4.90 -10.25
C LYS A 39 18.56 -4.20 -9.48
N ILE A 40 19.03 -4.82 -8.41
CA ILE A 40 20.22 -4.39 -7.67
C ILE A 40 21.37 -5.22 -8.22
N THR A 41 22.19 -4.63 -9.10
CA THR A 41 23.14 -5.37 -9.93
C THR A 41 24.60 -4.96 -9.75
N SER A 42 24.86 -3.97 -8.87
CA SER A 42 26.22 -3.50 -8.61
C SER A 42 26.47 -3.35 -7.11
N PHE A 43 27.77 -3.31 -6.76
CA PHE A 43 28.19 -3.06 -5.37
C PHE A 43 27.59 -1.77 -4.82
N ASN A 44 27.63 -0.67 -5.60
CA ASN A 44 27.14 0.62 -5.13
C ASN A 44 25.63 0.61 -4.89
N GLU A 45 24.86 -0.03 -5.78
CA GLU A 45 23.41 -0.19 -5.60
C GLU A 45 23.10 -1.01 -4.35
N ALA A 46 23.84 -2.09 -4.12
CA ALA A 46 23.68 -2.93 -2.92
C ALA A 46 24.04 -2.14 -1.65
N LYS A 47 25.12 -1.34 -1.71
CA LYS A 47 25.52 -0.47 -0.59
C LYS A 47 24.41 0.51 -0.22
N GLN A 48 23.81 1.20 -1.20
CA GLN A 48 22.68 2.12 -0.97
C GLN A 48 21.47 1.37 -0.40
N PHE A 49 21.21 0.17 -0.92
CA PHE A 49 20.08 -0.64 -0.48
C PHE A 49 20.21 -1.05 1.00
N PHE A 50 21.39 -1.58 1.38
CA PHE A 50 21.61 -2.08 2.74
C PHE A 50 21.99 -0.99 3.75
N ARG A 51 22.55 0.13 3.29
CA ARG A 51 23.07 1.22 4.14
C ARG A 51 22.62 2.59 3.61
N PRO A 52 21.30 2.81 3.52
CA PRO A 52 20.80 4.10 3.04
C PRO A 52 21.21 5.25 3.96
N SER A 53 21.54 6.40 3.40
CA SER A 53 22.01 7.56 4.15
C SER A 53 21.34 8.85 3.64
N ASP A 54 21.49 9.95 4.40
CA ASP A 54 20.94 11.25 4.01
C ASP A 54 21.50 11.75 2.67
N LYS A 55 22.69 11.30 2.30
CA LYS A 55 23.32 11.64 1.02
C LYS A 55 22.61 11.05 -0.19
N ASP A 56 21.75 10.05 0.06
CA ASP A 56 21.00 9.38 -1.01
C ASP A 56 19.69 10.10 -1.35
N PHE A 57 19.31 11.14 -0.58
CA PHE A 57 18.20 12.02 -0.97
C PHE A 57 18.59 12.82 -2.21
N LEU A 58 17.71 12.78 -3.21
CA LEU A 58 17.90 13.60 -4.41
C LEU A 58 17.71 15.09 -4.10
N ASP A 59 18.37 15.94 -4.86
CA ASP A 59 18.22 17.39 -4.68
C ASP A 59 16.77 17.80 -4.97
N PRO A 60 16.04 18.32 -3.96
CA PRO A 60 14.65 18.70 -4.16
C PRO A 60 14.49 19.84 -5.18
N LEU A 61 15.53 20.68 -5.37
CA LEU A 61 15.49 21.79 -6.34
C LEU A 61 15.55 21.30 -7.80
N SER A 62 15.92 20.04 -8.04
CA SER A 62 15.93 19.46 -9.39
C SER A 62 14.53 19.13 -9.92
N MET A 63 13.50 19.13 -9.05
CA MET A 63 12.12 18.88 -9.49
C MET A 63 11.58 20.08 -10.25
N ASP A 64 11.12 19.86 -11.48
CA ASP A 64 10.58 20.93 -12.32
C ASP A 64 9.44 21.66 -11.61
N GLY A 65 9.49 22.98 -11.60
CA GLY A 65 8.52 23.85 -10.92
C GLY A 65 8.86 24.17 -9.46
N MET A 66 9.82 23.47 -8.86
CA MET A 66 10.11 23.61 -7.43
C MET A 66 10.54 25.03 -7.04
N SER A 67 11.43 25.65 -7.82
CA SER A 67 11.89 27.02 -7.52
C SER A 67 10.74 28.03 -7.54
N LEU A 68 9.82 27.89 -8.50
CA LEU A 68 8.63 28.74 -8.58
C LEU A 68 7.70 28.51 -7.38
N ALA A 69 7.50 27.24 -7.01
CA ALA A 69 6.61 26.86 -5.90
C ALA A 69 7.09 27.45 -4.57
N ILE A 70 8.38 27.26 -4.22
CA ILE A 70 8.92 27.73 -2.93
C ILE A 70 8.98 29.26 -2.89
N SER A 71 9.26 29.92 -4.02
CA SER A 71 9.28 31.40 -4.10
C SER A 71 7.87 31.96 -3.91
N ARG A 72 6.85 31.30 -4.50
CA ARG A 72 5.44 31.71 -4.32
C ARG A 72 5.00 31.56 -2.86
N LEU A 73 5.37 30.44 -2.23
CA LEU A 73 5.04 30.20 -0.80
C LEU A 73 5.73 31.25 0.09
N LYS A 74 7.02 31.53 -0.16
CA LYS A 74 7.75 32.55 0.60
C LYS A 74 7.06 33.91 0.50
N LYS A 75 6.66 34.33 -0.72
CA LYS A 75 5.90 35.57 -0.95
C LYS A 75 4.60 35.58 -0.12
N ALA A 76 3.87 34.44 -0.10
CA ALA A 76 2.62 34.35 0.67
C ALA A 76 2.85 34.56 2.17
N PHE A 77 3.92 33.99 2.73
CA PHE A 77 4.29 34.19 4.14
C PHE A 77 4.62 35.67 4.40
N GLU A 78 5.45 36.29 3.54
CA GLU A 78 5.87 37.67 3.68
C GLU A 78 4.70 38.66 3.59
N GLN A 79 3.72 38.36 2.74
CA GLN A 79 2.54 39.21 2.52
C GLN A 79 1.36 38.82 3.43
N LYS A 80 1.55 37.86 4.31
CA LYS A 80 0.53 37.37 5.26
C LYS A 80 -0.78 36.96 4.56
N GLU A 81 -0.63 36.32 3.39
CA GLU A 81 -1.75 35.80 2.59
C GLU A 81 -2.46 34.66 3.32
N ASN A 82 -3.75 34.51 3.05
CA ASN A 82 -4.51 33.31 3.48
C ASN A 82 -4.15 32.16 2.57
N ILE A 83 -3.53 31.14 3.14
CA ILE A 83 -3.01 29.96 2.42
C ILE A 83 -3.86 28.75 2.76
N LEU A 84 -4.35 28.07 1.74
CA LEU A 84 -5.09 26.81 1.91
C LEU A 84 -4.21 25.62 1.55
N ILE A 85 -4.05 24.72 2.49
CA ILE A 85 -3.47 23.40 2.28
C ILE A 85 -4.65 22.46 1.95
N TYR A 86 -4.71 22.03 0.70
CA TYR A 86 -5.79 21.17 0.18
C TYR A 86 -5.23 19.76 -0.06
N GLY A 87 -5.92 18.72 0.37
CA GLY A 87 -5.47 17.35 0.10
C GLY A 87 -6.61 16.37 -0.06
N ASP A 88 -6.33 15.22 -0.68
CA ASP A 88 -7.33 14.17 -0.80
C ASP A 88 -7.67 13.57 0.57
N TYR A 89 -8.72 12.76 0.62
CA TYR A 89 -9.30 12.20 1.86
C TYR A 89 -8.69 10.86 2.29
N ASP A 90 -7.76 10.30 1.55
CA ASP A 90 -7.11 9.04 1.92
C ASP A 90 -5.87 9.27 2.81
N VAL A 91 -5.09 8.22 3.07
CA VAL A 91 -3.91 8.34 3.96
C VAL A 91 -2.86 9.28 3.36
N ASP A 92 -2.59 9.18 2.04
CA ASP A 92 -1.59 10.03 1.39
C ASP A 92 -1.99 11.51 1.48
N GLY A 93 -3.22 11.83 1.06
CA GLY A 93 -3.73 13.20 1.13
C GLY A 93 -3.79 13.73 2.57
N THR A 94 -4.23 12.91 3.52
CA THR A 94 -4.35 13.29 4.93
C THR A 94 -2.97 13.59 5.55
N CYS A 95 -1.99 12.71 5.33
CA CYS A 95 -0.62 12.93 5.81
C CYS A 95 0.01 14.16 5.14
N SER A 96 -0.29 14.38 3.86
CA SER A 96 0.17 15.55 3.10
C SER A 96 -0.32 16.85 3.73
N VAL A 97 -1.62 16.92 4.03
CA VAL A 97 -2.23 18.11 4.66
C VAL A 97 -1.60 18.36 6.03
N ALA A 98 -1.51 17.31 6.86
CA ALA A 98 -0.92 17.44 8.20
C ALA A 98 0.54 17.93 8.13
N LEU A 99 1.33 17.34 7.24
CA LEU A 99 2.75 17.66 7.03
C LEU A 99 2.93 19.14 6.65
N LEU A 100 2.23 19.60 5.64
CA LEU A 100 2.42 20.95 5.12
C LEU A 100 1.76 21.99 6.03
N HIS A 101 0.66 21.66 6.68
CA HIS A 101 0.07 22.52 7.73
C HIS A 101 1.06 22.75 8.87
N HIS A 102 1.65 21.67 9.39
CA HIS A 102 2.63 21.76 10.48
C HIS A 102 3.82 22.66 10.07
N PHE A 103 4.36 22.44 8.88
CA PHE A 103 5.46 23.24 8.36
C PHE A 103 5.07 24.71 8.24
N SER A 104 3.96 25.00 7.53
CA SER A 104 3.54 26.37 7.21
C SER A 104 3.16 27.17 8.44
N SER A 105 2.62 26.51 9.47
CA SER A 105 2.24 27.15 10.74
C SER A 105 3.44 27.67 11.53
N HIS A 106 4.68 27.29 11.19
CA HIS A 106 5.89 27.90 11.76
C HIS A 106 6.16 29.29 11.19
N PHE A 107 5.54 29.64 10.07
CA PHE A 107 5.83 30.90 9.34
C PHE A 107 4.62 31.83 9.25
N SER A 108 3.41 31.33 9.46
CA SER A 108 2.18 32.13 9.30
C SER A 108 1.05 31.55 10.17
N ASP A 109 0.22 32.46 10.70
CA ASP A 109 -1.03 32.10 11.39
C ASP A 109 -2.21 31.96 10.42
N ASN A 110 -2.05 32.36 9.15
CA ASN A 110 -3.11 32.40 8.14
C ASN A 110 -3.13 31.11 7.29
N ILE A 111 -3.05 29.96 7.96
CA ILE A 111 -3.00 28.64 7.29
C ILE A 111 -4.34 27.92 7.53
N TYR A 112 -4.96 27.53 6.43
CA TYR A 112 -6.23 26.80 6.42
C TYR A 112 -6.03 25.41 5.84
N CYS A 113 -6.88 24.46 6.23
CA CYS A 113 -6.88 23.10 5.68
C CYS A 113 -8.25 22.78 5.10
N TYR A 114 -8.27 22.04 4.01
CA TYR A 114 -9.51 21.52 3.43
C TYR A 114 -9.25 20.14 2.82
N GLN A 115 -10.19 19.24 3.09
CA GLN A 115 -10.26 17.94 2.42
C GLN A 115 -11.69 17.75 1.93
N PRO A 116 -11.91 17.25 0.71
CA PRO A 116 -13.28 17.07 0.22
C PRO A 116 -13.98 15.95 0.97
N HIS A 117 -15.30 16.08 1.12
CA HIS A 117 -16.12 14.99 1.66
C HIS A 117 -16.26 13.91 0.59
N ARG A 118 -15.75 12.71 0.89
CA ARG A 118 -15.67 11.59 -0.07
C ARG A 118 -16.97 11.36 -0.86
N GLU A 119 -18.12 11.41 -0.19
CA GLU A 119 -19.42 11.11 -0.80
C GLU A 119 -20.07 12.30 -1.49
N LYS A 120 -19.93 13.50 -0.91
CA LYS A 120 -20.64 14.70 -1.40
C LYS A 120 -19.86 15.41 -2.50
N GLU A 121 -18.54 15.40 -2.40
CA GLU A 121 -17.66 16.14 -3.31
C GLU A 121 -16.87 15.22 -4.25
N GLY A 122 -16.45 14.04 -3.76
CA GLY A 122 -15.63 13.10 -4.54
C GLY A 122 -14.16 13.46 -4.52
N TYR A 123 -13.40 12.91 -5.44
CA TYR A 123 -11.96 13.11 -5.58
C TYR A 123 -11.68 14.41 -6.34
N GLY A 124 -10.60 15.10 -5.96
CA GLY A 124 -10.12 16.32 -6.63
C GLY A 124 -10.71 17.59 -6.03
N ILE A 125 -10.44 18.72 -6.67
CA ILE A 125 -10.85 20.05 -6.17
C ILE A 125 -12.29 20.33 -6.61
N SER A 126 -13.19 20.44 -5.62
CA SER A 126 -14.62 20.57 -5.84
C SER A 126 -15.11 22.03 -5.96
N UNK A 127 -16.15 22.19 -6.35
CA UNK A 127 -16.73 23.25 -6.46
C UNK A 127 -17.04 23.84 -5.30
N MET A 128 -17.61 23.03 -4.32
CA MET A 128 -17.88 23.46 -2.93
C MET A 128 -16.64 24.06 -2.27
N ALA A 129 -15.49 23.45 -2.50
CA ALA A 129 -14.21 23.93 -1.98
C ALA A 129 -13.89 25.32 -2.53
N ILE A 130 -14.14 25.58 -3.81
CA ILE A 130 -13.88 26.90 -4.42
C ILE A 130 -14.77 27.99 -3.78
N ASP A 131 -16.02 27.69 -3.52
CA ASP A 131 -16.91 28.64 -2.82
C ASP A 131 -16.42 28.92 -1.39
N TRP A 132 -15.99 27.89 -0.70
CA TRP A 132 -15.38 28.01 0.63
C TRP A 132 -14.09 28.86 0.57
N MET A 133 -13.26 28.70 -0.48
CA MET A 133 -12.04 29.50 -0.68
C MET A 133 -12.38 31.00 -0.83
N LYS A 134 -13.45 31.33 -1.55
CA LYS A 134 -13.93 32.71 -1.69
C LYS A 134 -14.34 33.29 -0.33
N GLU A 135 -15.14 32.55 0.43
CA GLU A 135 -15.59 32.98 1.77
C GLU A 135 -14.43 33.27 2.72
N LYS A 136 -13.35 32.48 2.61
CA LYS A 136 -12.16 32.63 3.47
C LYS A 136 -11.11 33.58 2.88
N ASN A 137 -11.40 34.19 1.73
CA ASN A 137 -10.45 35.09 1.04
C ASN A 137 -9.09 34.42 0.85
N ILE A 138 -9.09 33.17 0.36
CA ILE A 138 -7.85 32.42 0.08
C ILE A 138 -7.15 33.03 -1.13
N GLN A 139 -5.85 33.24 -1.03
CA GLN A 139 -5.02 33.80 -2.09
C GLN A 139 -4.08 32.77 -2.72
N LEU A 140 -3.71 31.74 -1.94
CA LEU A 140 -2.84 30.66 -2.43
C LEU A 140 -3.41 29.31 -1.98
N VAL A 141 -3.56 28.38 -2.93
CA VAL A 141 -3.93 26.99 -2.65
C VAL A 141 -2.71 26.12 -2.98
N ILE A 142 -2.36 25.23 -2.05
CA ILE A 142 -1.39 24.16 -2.30
C ILE A 142 -2.17 22.86 -2.26
N ALA A 143 -2.36 22.26 -3.43
CA ALA A 143 -3.11 21.01 -3.59
C ALA A 143 -2.11 19.84 -3.55
N LEU A 144 -2.36 18.88 -2.65
CA LEU A 144 -1.49 17.74 -2.39
C LEU A 144 -2.25 16.45 -2.69
N ASP A 145 -1.61 15.54 -3.41
CA ASP A 145 -2.17 14.24 -3.80
C ASP A 145 -3.41 14.37 -4.68
N CYS A 146 -3.57 15.49 -5.36
CA CYS A 146 -4.65 15.78 -6.30
C CYS A 146 -4.29 17.03 -7.11
N GLY A 147 -5.09 17.34 -8.11
CA GLY A 147 -4.98 18.58 -8.86
C GLY A 147 -4.50 18.43 -10.29
N ILE A 148 -3.70 17.39 -10.61
CA ILE A 148 -3.07 17.28 -11.93
C ILE A 148 -4.09 17.12 -13.07
N LYS A 149 -5.31 16.70 -12.75
CA LYS A 149 -6.41 16.54 -13.72
C LYS A 149 -7.59 17.49 -13.46
N ASP A 150 -7.46 18.41 -12.53
CA ASP A 150 -8.55 19.31 -12.11
C ASP A 150 -8.58 20.60 -12.95
N PHE A 151 -8.66 20.46 -14.28
CA PHE A 151 -8.59 21.57 -15.26
C PHE A 151 -9.65 22.63 -15.00
N LYS A 152 -10.89 22.20 -14.75
CA LYS A 152 -12.03 23.10 -14.52
C LYS A 152 -11.81 23.93 -13.23
N ALA A 153 -11.45 23.25 -12.14
CA ALA A 153 -11.20 23.91 -10.86
C ALA A 153 -10.02 24.89 -10.97
N ALA A 154 -8.94 24.47 -11.61
CA ALA A 154 -7.75 25.31 -11.81
C ALA A 154 -8.10 26.57 -12.60
N LYS A 155 -8.90 26.44 -13.67
CA LYS A 155 -9.37 27.58 -14.49
C LYS A 155 -10.20 28.54 -13.65
N LEU A 156 -11.18 28.02 -12.89
CA LEU A 156 -12.05 28.85 -12.02
C LEU A 156 -11.23 29.62 -10.98
N MET A 157 -10.28 28.94 -10.33
CA MET A 157 -9.40 29.60 -9.35
C MET A 157 -8.59 30.72 -9.98
N HIS A 158 -8.03 30.46 -11.16
CA HIS A 158 -7.27 31.47 -11.91
C HIS A 158 -8.15 32.70 -12.22
N GLU A 159 -9.38 32.48 -12.70
CA GLU A 159 -10.34 33.55 -13.07
C GLU A 159 -10.71 34.42 -11.88
N ILE A 160 -10.72 33.89 -10.66
CA ILE A 160 -11.06 34.64 -9.44
C ILE A 160 -9.82 35.10 -8.66
N GLY A 161 -8.62 34.94 -9.25
CA GLY A 161 -7.37 35.46 -8.71
C GLY A 161 -6.74 34.64 -7.58
N ILE A 162 -7.10 33.36 -7.47
CA ILE A 162 -6.48 32.42 -6.50
C ILE A 162 -5.32 31.69 -7.21
N ASP A 163 -4.12 31.81 -6.67
CA ASP A 163 -2.94 31.10 -7.17
C ASP A 163 -2.96 29.65 -6.71
N LEU A 164 -2.57 28.73 -7.58
CA LEU A 164 -2.55 27.28 -7.33
C LEU A 164 -1.13 26.72 -7.48
N ILE A 165 -0.69 25.94 -6.49
CA ILE A 165 0.49 25.08 -6.57
C ILE A 165 -0.04 23.65 -6.47
N ILE A 166 0.39 22.76 -7.38
CA ILE A 166 -0.01 21.34 -7.39
C ILE A 166 1.19 20.47 -7.00
N CYS A 167 1.00 19.62 -5.99
CA CYS A 167 1.96 18.60 -5.54
C CYS A 167 1.28 17.24 -5.71
N ASP A 168 1.43 16.63 -6.89
CA ASP A 168 0.66 15.43 -7.25
C ASP A 168 1.56 14.41 -7.93
N HIS A 169 1.26 13.13 -7.72
CA HIS A 169 2.05 12.02 -8.27
C HIS A 169 1.27 11.20 -9.30
N HIS A 170 0.01 11.52 -9.51
CA HIS A 170 -0.82 10.83 -10.51
C HIS A 170 -0.31 11.15 -11.92
N LYS A 171 -0.53 10.22 -12.85
CA LYS A 171 -0.05 10.38 -14.24
C LYS A 171 -0.70 11.61 -14.87
N PRO A 172 0.09 12.58 -15.35
CA PRO A 172 -0.46 13.75 -16.06
C PRO A 172 -1.15 13.35 -17.37
N GLY A 173 -2.08 14.18 -17.81
CA GLY A 173 -2.66 14.09 -19.14
C GLY A 173 -1.76 14.78 -20.19
N ASN A 174 -2.25 14.86 -21.41
CA ASN A 174 -1.54 15.54 -22.52
C ASN A 174 -1.43 17.05 -22.32
N GLN A 175 -2.29 17.60 -21.47
CA GLN A 175 -2.26 19.00 -21.08
C GLN A 175 -2.12 19.08 -19.55
N LEU A 176 -1.64 20.24 -19.08
CA LEU A 176 -1.51 20.48 -17.65
C LEU A 176 -2.51 21.59 -17.23
N PRO A 177 -3.04 21.52 -16.00
CA PRO A 177 -3.93 22.58 -15.51
C PRO A 177 -3.19 23.89 -15.31
N ILE A 178 -3.93 25.01 -15.28
CA ILE A 178 -3.38 26.35 -15.02
C ILE A 178 -2.95 26.41 -13.55
N ALA A 179 -1.66 26.61 -13.31
CA ALA A 179 -1.12 26.69 -11.94
C ALA A 179 0.17 27.53 -11.95
N LYS A 180 0.50 28.14 -10.82
CA LYS A 180 1.77 28.86 -10.64
C LYS A 180 2.97 27.91 -10.68
N ALA A 181 2.78 26.69 -10.18
CA ALA A 181 3.78 25.63 -10.23
C ALA A 181 3.09 24.27 -10.14
N ILE A 182 3.66 23.29 -10.84
CA ILE A 182 3.20 21.89 -10.79
C ILE A 182 4.41 21.03 -10.45
N LEU A 183 4.37 20.45 -9.24
CA LEU A 183 5.37 19.53 -8.74
C LEU A 183 4.84 18.11 -8.97
N ASN A 184 5.30 17.50 -10.05
CA ASN A 184 4.93 16.12 -10.38
C ASN A 184 6.10 15.49 -11.15
N PRO A 185 6.83 14.56 -10.53
CA PRO A 185 7.99 13.93 -11.19
C PRO A 185 7.68 13.23 -12.51
N LYS A 186 6.39 12.85 -12.72
CA LYS A 186 5.95 12.13 -13.94
C LYS A 186 5.62 13.06 -15.11
N LYS A 187 5.77 14.38 -14.96
CA LYS A 187 5.64 15.31 -16.09
C LYS A 187 6.70 15.00 -17.15
N GLU A 188 6.35 15.20 -18.41
CA GLU A 188 7.17 14.84 -19.55
C GLU A 188 8.61 15.36 -19.46
N ASN A 189 8.81 16.59 -19.08
CA ASN A 189 10.13 17.24 -19.07
C ASN A 189 10.70 17.46 -17.66
N CYS A 190 10.23 16.68 -16.68
CA CYS A 190 10.74 16.82 -15.31
C CYS A 190 12.08 16.08 -15.15
N ASN A 191 13.10 16.80 -14.71
CA ASN A 191 14.45 16.25 -14.51
C ASN A 191 14.65 15.55 -13.17
N TYR A 192 13.60 15.46 -12.35
CA TYR A 192 13.67 14.71 -11.08
C TYR A 192 13.79 13.22 -11.38
N ASN A 193 14.88 12.60 -10.99
CA ASN A 193 15.22 11.24 -11.42
C ASN A 193 14.33 10.16 -10.81
N PHE A 194 13.69 10.40 -9.64
CA PHE A 194 12.84 9.41 -9.01
C PHE A 194 11.36 9.73 -9.25
N LYS A 195 10.66 8.88 -9.99
CA LYS A 195 9.29 9.14 -10.48
C LYS A 195 8.18 8.62 -9.57
N GLU A 196 8.51 7.88 -8.51
CA GLU A 196 7.54 7.07 -7.77
C GLU A 196 7.20 7.61 -6.36
N LEU A 197 7.49 8.86 -6.08
CA LEU A 197 7.06 9.50 -4.81
C LEU A 197 5.54 9.53 -4.74
N CYS A 198 4.96 9.31 -3.55
CA CYS A 198 3.55 9.59 -3.29
C CYS A 198 3.32 11.10 -3.13
N GLY A 199 2.08 11.54 -3.02
CA GLY A 199 1.75 12.97 -2.86
C GLY A 199 2.43 13.59 -1.64
N CYS A 200 2.40 12.89 -0.51
CA CYS A 200 3.08 13.33 0.72
C CYS A 200 4.61 13.39 0.53
N GLY A 201 5.17 12.46 -0.25
CA GLY A 201 6.60 12.47 -0.61
C GLY A 201 6.98 13.73 -1.36
N ILE A 202 6.13 14.17 -2.30
CA ILE A 202 6.34 15.43 -3.02
C ILE A 202 6.25 16.61 -2.05
N GLY A 203 5.27 16.62 -1.14
CA GLY A 203 5.16 17.62 -0.08
C GLY A 203 6.40 17.68 0.81
N PHE A 204 6.96 16.52 1.15
CA PHE A 204 8.21 16.43 1.91
C PHE A 204 9.38 17.07 1.14
N LYS A 205 9.50 16.80 -0.16
CA LYS A 205 10.53 17.40 -1.01
C LYS A 205 10.32 18.92 -1.12
N PHE A 206 9.07 19.39 -1.13
CA PHE A 206 8.74 20.82 -1.11
C PHE A 206 9.30 21.49 0.15
N ILE A 207 9.11 20.86 1.32
CA ILE A 207 9.69 21.35 2.59
C ILE A 207 11.23 21.36 2.52
N GLN A 208 11.84 20.28 2.04
CA GLN A 208 13.29 20.17 1.90
C GLN A 208 13.86 21.28 0.99
N ALA A 209 13.17 21.55 -0.13
CA ALA A 209 13.57 22.60 -1.07
C ALA A 209 13.49 23.98 -0.43
N TYR A 210 12.40 24.26 0.29
CA TYR A 210 12.21 25.53 0.99
C TYR A 210 13.32 25.73 2.04
N LYS A 211 13.58 24.71 2.86
CA LYS A 211 14.65 24.76 3.87
C LYS A 211 16.02 25.03 3.23
N LYS A 212 16.33 24.30 2.18
CA LYS A 212 17.62 24.40 1.48
C LYS A 212 17.82 25.80 0.86
N ARG A 213 16.81 26.28 0.14
CA ARG A 213 16.89 27.54 -0.60
C ARG A 213 16.96 28.76 0.32
N PHE A 214 16.15 28.78 1.38
CA PHE A 214 16.02 29.95 2.26
C PHE A 214 16.71 29.76 3.61
N GLN A 215 17.42 28.65 3.79
CA GLN A 215 18.24 28.33 4.98
C GLN A 215 17.48 28.50 6.29
N VAL A 216 16.21 28.07 6.28
CA VAL A 216 15.36 28.11 7.48
C VAL A 216 15.54 26.83 8.31
N LYS A 217 15.43 26.98 9.63
CA LYS A 217 15.45 25.85 10.56
C LYS A 217 14.04 25.30 10.71
N TYR A 218 13.92 24.00 10.58
CA TYR A 218 12.67 23.25 10.81
C TYR A 218 13.03 21.80 11.09
N ASP A 219 12.48 21.25 12.17
CA ASP A 219 12.70 19.86 12.54
C ASP A 219 11.81 18.97 11.66
N GLU A 220 12.41 18.17 10.80
CA GLU A 220 11.71 17.31 9.84
C GLU A 220 11.16 16.02 10.46
N SER A 221 11.32 15.78 11.77
CA SER A 221 10.95 14.52 12.40
C SER A 221 9.47 14.15 12.14
N LEU A 222 8.56 15.07 12.41
CA LEU A 222 7.12 14.85 12.16
C LEU A 222 6.86 14.63 10.66
N ALA A 223 7.43 15.48 9.81
CA ALA A 223 7.24 15.38 8.35
C ALA A 223 7.72 14.03 7.83
N LEU A 224 8.87 13.56 8.30
CA LEU A 224 9.45 12.28 7.89
C LEU A 224 8.56 11.10 8.33
N GLN A 225 8.05 11.14 9.57
CA GLN A 225 7.16 10.07 10.08
C GLN A 225 5.87 10.01 9.28
N LEU A 226 5.24 11.16 8.99
CA LEU A 226 4.02 11.23 8.19
C LEU A 226 4.26 10.74 6.75
N THR A 227 5.41 11.11 6.16
CA THR A 227 5.75 10.68 4.80
C THR A 227 5.98 9.17 4.73
N ALA A 228 6.58 8.58 5.77
CA ALA A 228 6.74 7.12 5.84
C ALA A 228 5.37 6.41 5.89
N ILE A 229 4.43 6.93 6.68
CA ILE A 229 3.06 6.39 6.75
C ILE A 229 2.40 6.46 5.35
N ALA A 230 2.44 7.64 4.72
CA ALA A 230 1.81 7.87 3.41
C ALA A 230 2.42 6.96 2.34
N THR A 231 3.75 6.88 2.30
CA THR A 231 4.47 6.07 1.30
C THR A 231 4.13 4.59 1.42
N THR A 232 4.03 4.05 2.65
CA THR A 232 3.66 2.65 2.84
C THR A 232 2.18 2.40 2.53
N ALA A 233 1.30 3.35 2.84
CA ALA A 233 -0.15 3.19 2.66
C ALA A 233 -0.59 3.34 1.20
N ASP A 234 0.10 4.18 0.42
CA ASP A 234 -0.28 4.49 -0.96
C ASP A 234 0.15 3.42 -1.98
N VAL A 235 0.82 2.37 -1.52
CA VAL A 235 1.20 1.21 -2.34
C VAL A 235 2.12 1.60 -3.52
N VAL A 236 2.97 2.62 -3.32
CA VAL A 236 4.00 3.01 -4.30
C VAL A 236 5.24 2.11 -4.16
N PRO A 237 6.06 1.95 -5.22
CA PRO A 237 7.25 1.10 -5.14
C PRO A 237 8.20 1.51 -4.00
N LEU A 238 8.58 0.55 -3.17
CA LEU A 238 9.44 0.79 -1.99
C LEU A 238 10.93 0.63 -2.37
N ILE A 239 11.33 1.47 -3.32
CA ILE A 239 12.69 1.54 -3.88
C ILE A 239 13.16 2.99 -3.84
N GLY A 240 14.43 3.24 -4.12
CA GLY A 240 14.99 4.58 -4.23
C GLY A 240 14.66 5.46 -3.04
N GLU A 241 14.19 6.68 -3.30
CA GLU A 241 13.83 7.63 -2.23
C GLU A 241 12.66 7.15 -1.36
N ASN A 242 11.71 6.40 -1.91
CA ASN A 242 10.61 5.86 -1.09
C ASN A 242 11.16 4.92 -0.02
N ARG A 243 12.10 4.05 -0.39
CA ARG A 243 12.74 3.16 0.58
C ARG A 243 13.52 3.94 1.63
N LEU A 244 14.27 4.96 1.21
CA LEU A 244 15.03 5.83 2.11
C LEU A 244 14.11 6.53 3.11
N ILE A 245 13.01 7.14 2.62
CA ILE A 245 12.01 7.82 3.45
C ILE A 245 11.42 6.86 4.49
N VAL A 246 10.98 5.68 4.05
CA VAL A 246 10.33 4.72 4.94
C VAL A 246 11.34 4.16 5.96
N SER A 247 12.55 3.84 5.52
CA SER A 247 13.61 3.35 6.40
C SER A 247 13.92 4.36 7.51
N LYS A 248 14.12 5.62 7.13
CA LYS A 248 14.43 6.69 8.08
C LYS A 248 13.23 7.07 8.96
N GLY A 249 12.04 7.09 8.38
CA GLY A 249 10.80 7.38 9.10
C GLY A 249 10.54 6.32 10.18
N ILE A 250 10.71 5.04 9.86
CA ILE A 250 10.57 3.95 10.83
C ILE A 250 11.63 4.05 11.93
N ALA A 251 12.87 4.37 11.57
CA ALA A 251 13.94 4.57 12.57
C ALA A 251 13.56 5.71 13.53
N GLU A 252 13.06 6.82 12.99
CA GLU A 252 12.61 7.97 13.79
C GLU A 252 11.42 7.60 14.69
N ILE A 253 10.44 6.86 14.16
CA ILE A 253 9.28 6.38 14.93
C ILE A 253 9.75 5.51 16.12
N ASN A 254 10.74 4.66 15.89
CA ASN A 254 11.24 3.77 16.95
C ASN A 254 12.04 4.52 18.05
N ILE A 255 12.60 5.68 17.72
CA ILE A 255 13.35 6.50 18.67
C ILE A 255 12.43 7.51 19.38
N ASN A 256 11.65 8.26 18.61
CA ASN A 256 10.85 9.38 19.10
C ASN A 256 9.55 9.52 18.30
N PRO A 257 8.59 8.61 18.47
CA PRO A 257 7.33 8.67 17.73
C PRO A 257 6.53 9.93 18.06
N ILE A 258 5.89 10.53 17.04
CA ILE A 258 4.94 11.62 17.31
C ILE A 258 3.81 11.09 18.21
N ALA A 259 3.19 11.99 18.99
CA ALA A 259 2.24 11.61 20.04
C ALA A 259 1.10 10.69 19.53
N PRO A 260 0.48 10.96 18.35
CA PRO A 260 -0.55 10.03 17.84
C PRO A 260 -0.03 8.62 17.56
N LEU A 261 1.18 8.48 17.02
CA LEU A 261 1.77 7.16 16.76
C LEU A 261 2.11 6.44 18.08
N LYS A 262 2.68 7.17 19.02
CA LYS A 262 2.96 6.63 20.37
C LYS A 262 1.66 6.08 20.99
N ARG A 263 0.55 6.81 20.83
CA ARG A 263 -0.75 6.41 21.36
C ARG A 263 -1.29 5.15 20.68
N ILE A 264 -1.22 5.07 19.34
CA ILE A 264 -1.62 3.85 18.60
C ILE A 264 -0.79 2.66 19.06
N PHE A 265 0.54 2.82 19.09
CA PHE A 265 1.44 1.70 19.38
C PHE A 265 1.37 1.26 20.85
N SER A 266 0.88 2.10 21.77
CA SER A 266 0.63 1.71 23.15
C SER A 266 -0.43 0.61 23.28
N LEU A 267 -1.26 0.39 22.25
CA LEU A 267 -2.25 -0.69 22.23
C LEU A 267 -1.62 -2.07 21.99
N TYR A 268 -0.36 -2.12 21.61
CA TYR A 268 0.32 -3.35 21.18
C TYR A 268 1.59 -3.59 21.98
N LYS A 269 1.99 -4.85 22.09
CA LYS A 269 3.27 -5.22 22.70
C LYS A 269 4.32 -5.36 21.58
N TYR A 270 5.36 -4.55 21.66
CA TYR A 270 6.47 -4.59 20.69
C TYR A 270 7.74 -5.09 21.39
N THR A 271 8.28 -6.19 20.91
CA THR A 271 9.56 -6.72 21.36
C THR A 271 10.71 -6.33 20.43
N LYS A 272 10.38 -5.94 19.19
CA LYS A 272 11.37 -5.65 18.13
C LYS A 272 11.20 -4.27 17.48
N GLY A 273 10.35 -3.44 18.04
CA GLY A 273 10.03 -2.14 17.42
C GLY A 273 8.98 -2.24 16.32
N VAL A 274 8.67 -1.08 15.78
CA VAL A 274 7.67 -0.88 14.71
C VAL A 274 8.34 -1.10 13.34
N ASN A 275 7.62 -1.68 12.40
CA ASN A 275 8.08 -1.90 11.02
C ASN A 275 7.05 -1.38 10.00
N ALA A 276 7.35 -1.49 8.70
CA ALA A 276 6.47 -1.00 7.63
C ALA A 276 5.08 -1.64 7.67
N SER A 277 5.00 -2.93 7.99
CA SER A 277 3.72 -3.64 8.10
C SER A 277 2.83 -3.03 9.19
N ASP A 278 3.42 -2.56 10.30
CA ASP A 278 2.65 -1.90 11.36
C ASP A 278 2.03 -0.58 10.87
N LEU A 279 2.75 0.17 10.04
CA LEU A 279 2.21 1.39 9.44
C LEU A 279 1.01 1.08 8.55
N VAL A 280 1.10 0.03 7.73
CA VAL A 280 0.06 -0.38 6.79
C VAL A 280 -1.18 -0.95 7.51
N PHE A 281 -0.99 -1.77 8.55
CA PHE A 281 -2.09 -2.54 9.14
C PHE A 281 -2.60 -1.99 10.46
N LYS A 282 -1.83 -1.12 11.13
CA LYS A 282 -2.24 -0.55 12.43
C LYS A 282 -2.51 0.96 12.35
N VAL A 283 -1.74 1.70 11.55
CA VAL A 283 -1.89 3.16 11.43
C VAL A 283 -2.83 3.55 10.28
N ALA A 284 -2.54 3.10 9.07
CA ALA A 284 -3.28 3.51 7.86
C ALA A 284 -4.79 3.23 7.94
N PRO A 285 -5.26 2.07 8.46
CA PRO A 285 -6.71 1.84 8.54
C PRO A 285 -7.45 2.82 9.46
N ARG A 286 -6.80 3.29 10.52
CA ARG A 286 -7.37 4.29 11.44
C ARG A 286 -7.55 5.63 10.75
N ILE A 287 -6.55 6.06 10.00
CA ILE A 287 -6.61 7.30 9.19
C ILE A 287 -7.72 7.17 8.13
N ASN A 288 -7.74 6.06 7.40
CA ASN A 288 -8.72 5.82 6.34
C ASN A 288 -10.16 5.75 6.86
N ALA A 289 -10.37 5.24 8.09
CA ALA A 289 -11.71 5.09 8.66
C ALA A 289 -12.42 6.44 8.75
N ALA A 290 -11.70 7.51 9.10
CA ALA A 290 -12.27 8.86 9.17
C ALA A 290 -12.84 9.30 7.82
N GLY A 291 -12.08 9.18 6.74
CA GLY A 291 -12.49 9.55 5.38
C GLY A 291 -13.58 8.66 4.80
N ARG A 292 -13.71 7.43 5.28
CA ARG A 292 -14.72 6.47 4.79
C ARG A 292 -16.06 6.60 5.48
N LEU A 293 -16.07 6.91 6.78
CA LEU A 293 -17.29 6.85 7.61
C LEU A 293 -17.70 8.23 8.17
N ALA A 294 -16.84 9.23 8.07
CA ALA A 294 -17.10 10.58 8.59
C ALA A 294 -16.44 11.62 7.68
N HIS A 295 -15.38 12.27 8.15
CA HIS A 295 -14.67 13.29 7.38
C HIS A 295 -13.16 13.20 7.65
N ALA A 296 -12.35 13.22 6.60
CA ALA A 296 -10.89 13.07 6.69
C ALA A 296 -10.21 14.11 7.59
N LYS A 297 -10.82 15.30 7.76
CA LYS A 297 -10.28 16.34 8.66
C LYS A 297 -10.05 15.84 10.10
N ILE A 298 -10.84 14.85 10.55
CA ILE A 298 -10.67 14.24 11.88
C ILE A 298 -9.30 13.57 11.96
N ALA A 299 -8.85 12.92 10.89
CA ALA A 299 -7.54 12.28 10.85
C ALA A 299 -6.41 13.31 10.80
N VAL A 300 -6.56 14.44 10.09
CA VAL A 300 -5.58 15.54 10.14
C VAL A 300 -5.47 16.06 11.56
N GLN A 301 -6.60 16.32 12.21
CA GLN A 301 -6.64 16.77 13.61
C GLN A 301 -5.91 15.78 14.51
N PHE A 302 -6.20 14.47 14.34
CA PHE A 302 -5.54 13.41 15.10
C PHE A 302 -4.02 13.46 14.94
N LEU A 303 -3.54 13.51 13.68
CA LEU A 303 -2.09 13.48 13.39
C LEU A 303 -1.33 14.68 13.97
N LEU A 304 -2.01 15.81 14.17
CA LEU A 304 -1.42 17.03 14.71
C LEU A 304 -1.70 17.23 16.20
N SER A 305 -2.55 16.40 16.80
CA SER A 305 -3.02 16.58 18.20
C SER A 305 -1.96 16.21 19.24
N LYS A 306 -2.09 16.83 20.41
CA LYS A 306 -1.23 16.60 21.58
C LYS A 306 -2.09 16.67 22.86
N ASN A 307 -1.56 16.10 23.93
CA ASN A 307 -2.12 16.21 25.27
C ASN A 307 -3.61 15.78 25.34
N ASP A 308 -4.47 16.54 25.97
CA ASP A 308 -5.89 16.19 26.18
C ASP A 308 -6.69 16.09 24.86
N GLU A 309 -6.35 16.93 23.89
CA GLU A 309 -6.97 16.86 22.55
C GLU A 309 -6.68 15.49 21.90
N LEU A 310 -5.46 14.97 22.07
CA LEU A 310 -5.08 13.68 21.50
C LEU A 310 -6.01 12.56 21.97
N GLU A 311 -6.30 12.48 23.27
CA GLU A 311 -7.17 11.42 23.79
C GLU A 311 -8.59 11.52 23.24
N MET A 312 -9.12 12.75 23.14
CA MET A 312 -10.46 12.97 22.60
C MET A 312 -10.55 12.52 21.14
N VAL A 313 -9.62 12.97 20.29
CA VAL A 313 -9.63 12.64 18.85
C VAL A 313 -9.26 11.17 18.63
N PHE A 314 -8.36 10.63 19.44
CA PHE A 314 -7.98 9.20 19.37
C PHE A 314 -9.22 8.32 19.60
N ASN A 315 -10.02 8.62 20.62
CA ASN A 315 -11.23 7.84 20.91
C ASN A 315 -12.23 7.89 19.74
N GLU A 316 -12.35 9.05 19.10
CA GLU A 316 -13.19 9.19 17.89
C GLU A 316 -12.66 8.33 16.73
N ILE A 317 -11.37 8.41 16.44
CA ILE A 317 -10.72 7.63 15.39
C ILE A 317 -10.87 6.11 15.66
N GLU A 318 -10.66 5.69 16.91
CA GLU A 318 -10.75 4.28 17.29
C GLU A 318 -12.19 3.75 17.14
N SER A 319 -13.17 4.56 17.52
CA SER A 319 -14.59 4.24 17.32
C SER A 319 -14.93 4.07 15.83
N LEU A 320 -14.46 4.99 15.00
CA LEU A 320 -14.66 4.91 13.54
C LEU A 320 -13.98 3.66 12.96
N ASN A 321 -12.76 3.35 13.39
CA ASN A 321 -12.04 2.18 12.90
C ASN A 321 -12.71 0.86 13.35
N SER A 322 -13.22 0.80 14.58
CA SER A 322 -13.96 -0.37 15.08
C SER A 322 -15.24 -0.57 14.29
N TYR A 323 -16.00 0.49 14.09
CA TYR A 323 -17.23 0.44 13.29
C TYR A 323 -16.94 0.03 11.83
N ARG A 324 -15.86 0.57 11.24
CA ARG A 324 -15.44 0.16 9.89
C ARG A 324 -15.14 -1.34 9.82
N ARG A 325 -14.46 -1.89 10.84
CA ARG A 325 -14.15 -3.34 10.90
C ARG A 325 -15.41 -4.18 11.00
N GLU A 326 -16.37 -3.76 11.83
CA GLU A 326 -17.66 -4.46 11.99
C GLU A 326 -18.43 -4.49 10.66
N LEU A 327 -18.53 -3.34 9.99
CA LEU A 327 -19.18 -3.23 8.68
C LEU A 327 -18.50 -4.10 7.63
N ASP A 328 -17.17 -4.07 7.58
CA ASP A 328 -16.36 -4.84 6.65
C ASP A 328 -16.62 -6.35 6.83
N GLU A 329 -16.59 -6.83 8.07
CA GLU A 329 -16.83 -8.24 8.40
C GLU A 329 -18.27 -8.66 8.06
N GLU A 330 -19.23 -7.89 8.49
CA GLU A 330 -20.66 -8.16 8.25
C GLU A 330 -20.97 -8.21 6.75
N ILE A 331 -20.55 -7.18 6.00
CA ILE A 331 -20.85 -7.09 4.57
C ILE A 331 -20.09 -8.20 3.79
N THR A 332 -18.84 -8.47 4.17
CA THR A 332 -18.07 -9.56 3.53
C THR A 332 -18.79 -10.90 3.71
N ASN A 333 -19.25 -11.20 4.92
CA ASN A 333 -19.96 -12.46 5.20
C ASN A 333 -21.27 -12.56 4.41
N GLU A 334 -22.06 -11.48 4.34
CA GLU A 334 -23.28 -11.45 3.54
C GLU A 334 -22.99 -11.65 2.05
N ALA A 335 -21.95 -10.99 1.54
CA ALA A 335 -21.55 -11.08 0.13
C ALA A 335 -21.08 -12.50 -0.21
N LEU A 336 -20.28 -13.13 0.67
CA LEU A 336 -19.85 -14.51 0.48
C LEU A 336 -21.04 -15.47 0.49
N SER A 337 -22.04 -15.21 1.33
CA SER A 337 -23.28 -16.01 1.36
C SER A 337 -24.05 -15.90 0.03
N GLN A 338 -24.14 -14.69 -0.54
CA GLN A 338 -24.75 -14.52 -1.87
C GLN A 338 -24.00 -15.31 -2.94
N LEU A 339 -22.67 -15.32 -2.89
CA LEU A 339 -21.84 -16.01 -3.89
C LEU A 339 -21.85 -17.55 -3.71
N SER A 340 -22.05 -18.03 -2.50
CA SER A 340 -22.04 -19.48 -2.20
C SER A 340 -23.15 -20.25 -2.93
N ILE A 341 -24.24 -19.59 -3.29
CA ILE A 341 -25.36 -20.20 -4.02
C ILE A 341 -25.25 -20.00 -5.54
N MET A 342 -24.21 -19.27 -6.00
CA MET A 342 -23.99 -19.05 -7.43
C MET A 342 -23.20 -20.23 -8.04
N PRO A 343 -23.40 -20.51 -9.34
CA PRO A 343 -22.63 -21.59 -9.99
C PRO A 343 -21.12 -21.31 -9.97
N ASN A 344 -20.33 -22.34 -9.65
CA ASN A 344 -18.87 -22.29 -9.67
C ASN A 344 -18.31 -21.96 -11.07
N SER A 345 -19.09 -22.22 -12.12
CA SER A 345 -18.71 -21.94 -13.50
C SER A 345 -18.63 -20.46 -13.84
N ARG A 346 -19.14 -19.57 -13.00
CA ARG A 346 -19.08 -18.12 -13.24
C ARG A 346 -17.64 -17.61 -13.23
N PHE A 347 -17.40 -16.61 -14.08
CA PHE A 347 -16.08 -15.96 -14.24
C PHE A 347 -15.92 -14.71 -13.36
N THR A 348 -17.02 -14.24 -12.74
CA THR A 348 -17.03 -13.00 -11.96
C THR A 348 -17.70 -13.20 -10.60
N ASN A 349 -17.40 -12.29 -9.68
CA ASN A 349 -18.14 -12.15 -8.42
C ASN A 349 -18.92 -10.84 -8.48
N LEU A 350 -20.25 -10.92 -8.58
CA LEU A 350 -21.14 -9.77 -8.62
C LEU A 350 -22.15 -9.86 -7.49
N VAL A 351 -22.14 -8.88 -6.58
CA VAL A 351 -23.02 -8.86 -5.41
C VAL A 351 -23.61 -7.48 -5.19
N HIS A 352 -24.78 -7.43 -4.59
CA HIS A 352 -25.49 -6.21 -4.28
C HIS A 352 -26.33 -6.35 -3.01
N SER A 353 -26.36 -5.31 -2.19
CA SER A 353 -27.38 -5.15 -1.16
C SER A 353 -27.70 -3.66 -0.97
N PRO A 354 -28.99 -3.33 -0.82
CA PRO A 354 -29.38 -1.94 -0.54
C PRO A 354 -28.91 -1.43 0.82
N LYS A 355 -28.58 -2.33 1.75
CA LYS A 355 -28.16 -2.01 3.12
C LYS A 355 -26.67 -1.70 3.26
N TRP A 356 -25.84 -2.13 2.34
CA TRP A 356 -24.37 -2.06 2.51
C TRP A 356 -23.88 -0.62 2.49
N HIS A 357 -22.95 -0.32 3.37
CA HIS A 357 -22.37 1.03 3.49
C HIS A 357 -21.35 1.25 2.36
N LYS A 358 -21.60 2.29 1.53
CA LYS A 358 -20.78 2.58 0.35
C LYS A 358 -19.30 2.91 0.67
N GLY A 359 -19.02 3.36 1.88
CA GLY A 359 -17.64 3.68 2.32
C GLY A 359 -16.73 2.45 2.46
N VAL A 360 -17.29 1.24 2.58
CA VAL A 360 -16.50 0.02 2.79
C VAL A 360 -16.60 -1.00 1.65
N ILE A 361 -17.46 -0.79 0.65
CA ILE A 361 -17.63 -1.78 -0.43
C ILE A 361 -16.35 -2.05 -1.22
N GLY A 362 -15.43 -1.09 -1.32
CA GLY A 362 -14.13 -1.31 -1.96
C GLY A 362 -13.24 -2.28 -1.18
N ILE A 363 -13.29 -2.24 0.15
CA ILE A 363 -12.56 -3.19 1.01
C ILE A 363 -13.17 -4.58 0.83
N VAL A 364 -14.49 -4.66 0.86
CA VAL A 364 -15.23 -5.93 0.67
C VAL A 364 -14.92 -6.52 -0.71
N ALA A 365 -14.90 -5.70 -1.77
CA ALA A 365 -14.57 -6.17 -3.12
C ALA A 365 -13.17 -6.81 -3.16
N SER A 366 -12.19 -6.20 -2.49
CA SER A 366 -10.84 -6.76 -2.41
C SER A 366 -10.83 -8.12 -1.69
N ARG A 367 -11.54 -8.24 -0.57
CA ARG A 367 -11.61 -9.49 0.20
C ARG A 367 -12.28 -10.61 -0.61
N ILE A 368 -13.37 -10.29 -1.30
CA ILE A 368 -14.10 -11.28 -2.12
C ILE A 368 -13.22 -11.72 -3.29
N MET A 369 -12.55 -10.76 -3.95
CA MET A 369 -11.64 -11.04 -5.08
C MET A 369 -10.52 -11.98 -4.64
N GLU A 370 -9.94 -11.78 -3.46
CA GLU A 370 -8.90 -12.67 -2.92
C GLU A 370 -9.44 -14.06 -2.59
N HIS A 371 -10.65 -14.12 -2.05
CA HIS A 371 -11.27 -15.39 -1.62
C HIS A 371 -11.61 -16.30 -2.80
N TYR A 372 -12.28 -15.76 -3.84
CA TYR A 372 -12.71 -16.54 -5.00
C TYR A 372 -11.83 -16.35 -6.23
N TYR A 373 -10.86 -15.47 -6.17
CA TYR A 373 -9.90 -15.14 -7.23
C TYR A 373 -10.56 -14.94 -8.60
N LYS A 374 -11.51 -14.01 -8.65
CA LYS A 374 -12.25 -13.62 -9.87
C LYS A 374 -12.44 -12.09 -9.88
N PRO A 375 -12.51 -11.46 -11.07
CA PRO A 375 -12.91 -10.05 -11.14
C PRO A 375 -14.22 -9.84 -10.36
N THR A 376 -14.24 -8.82 -9.49
CA THR A 376 -15.28 -8.65 -8.47
C THR A 376 -15.84 -7.23 -8.51
N ILE A 377 -17.16 -7.10 -8.46
CA ILE A 377 -17.83 -5.80 -8.24
C ILE A 377 -18.84 -5.96 -7.10
N VAL A 378 -18.76 -5.04 -6.13
CA VAL A 378 -19.71 -4.95 -5.01
C VAL A 378 -20.53 -3.68 -5.18
N PHE A 379 -21.87 -3.82 -5.22
CA PHE A 379 -22.80 -2.71 -5.34
C PHE A 379 -23.56 -2.47 -4.05
N SER A 380 -23.82 -1.19 -3.76
CA SER A 380 -24.62 -0.73 -2.64
C SER A 380 -25.63 0.30 -3.13
N GLY A 381 -26.78 0.39 -2.45
CA GLY A 381 -27.75 1.46 -2.67
C GLY A 381 -29.18 0.96 -2.80
N LYS A 382 -30.12 1.80 -2.33
CA LYS A 382 -31.59 1.57 -2.37
C LYS A 382 -32.26 2.30 -3.52
N GLY A 383 -31.69 3.42 -3.93
CA GLY A 383 -32.31 4.36 -4.88
C GLY A 383 -32.17 3.91 -6.33
N ASP A 384 -32.45 4.82 -7.23
CA ASP A 384 -32.41 4.58 -8.67
C ASP A 384 -30.98 4.44 -9.22
N VAL A 385 -30.00 4.86 -8.43
CA VAL A 385 -28.57 4.75 -8.78
C VAL A 385 -27.84 3.97 -7.70
N LEU A 386 -27.13 2.91 -8.13
CA LEU A 386 -26.32 2.07 -7.25
C LEU A 386 -24.86 2.52 -7.34
N THR A 387 -24.16 2.49 -6.21
CA THR A 387 -22.72 2.75 -6.16
C THR A 387 -21.96 1.42 -6.18
N GLY A 388 -21.01 1.28 -7.09
CA GLY A 388 -20.22 0.06 -7.24
C GLY A 388 -18.73 0.30 -7.05
N SER A 389 -18.05 -0.72 -6.54
CA SER A 389 -16.60 -0.75 -6.45
C SER A 389 -16.08 -2.07 -7.03
N ALA A 390 -15.18 -1.96 -8.00
CA ALA A 390 -14.61 -3.10 -8.74
C ALA A 390 -13.16 -3.34 -8.31
N ARG A 391 -12.80 -4.63 -8.24
CA ARG A 391 -11.41 -5.07 -8.00
C ARG A 391 -11.09 -6.23 -8.93
N SER A 392 -9.88 -6.24 -9.47
CA SER A 392 -9.46 -7.26 -10.43
C SER A 392 -8.38 -8.20 -9.89
N ILE A 393 -8.33 -9.36 -10.49
CA ILE A 393 -7.22 -10.32 -10.32
C ILE A 393 -5.99 -9.81 -11.08
N LYS A 394 -4.83 -10.33 -10.74
CA LYS A 394 -3.55 -9.94 -11.36
C LYS A 394 -3.59 -10.18 -12.88
N GLU A 395 -3.06 -9.23 -13.63
CA GLU A 395 -2.94 -9.25 -15.11
C GLU A 395 -4.26 -9.11 -15.88
N PHE A 396 -5.42 -9.12 -15.23
CA PHE A 396 -6.71 -8.89 -15.88
C PHE A 396 -7.10 -7.41 -15.77
N ASP A 397 -7.36 -6.75 -16.89
CA ASP A 397 -7.70 -5.33 -16.94
C ASP A 397 -9.21 -5.13 -16.80
N ILE A 398 -9.68 -4.95 -15.57
CA ILE A 398 -11.11 -4.74 -15.29
C ILE A 398 -11.58 -3.36 -15.82
N TYR A 399 -10.69 -2.37 -15.85
CA TYR A 399 -11.03 -1.04 -16.34
C TYR A 399 -11.41 -1.10 -17.83
N ALA A 400 -10.63 -1.79 -18.63
CA ALA A 400 -10.90 -1.94 -20.08
C ALA A 400 -12.26 -2.62 -20.31
N VAL A 401 -12.60 -3.64 -19.53
CA VAL A 401 -13.90 -4.32 -19.60
C VAL A 401 -15.04 -3.35 -19.26
N LEU A 402 -14.89 -2.61 -18.16
CA LEU A 402 -15.91 -1.66 -17.71
C LEU A 402 -16.06 -0.48 -18.68
N GLU A 403 -14.97 -0.06 -19.31
CA GLU A 403 -15.00 1.00 -20.33
C GLU A 403 -15.88 0.60 -21.53
N GLU A 404 -15.83 -0.66 -21.96
CA GLU A 404 -16.70 -1.18 -23.02
C GLU A 404 -18.19 -1.15 -22.59
N LEU A 405 -18.47 -1.22 -21.30
CA LEU A 405 -19.83 -1.24 -20.74
C LEU A 405 -20.25 0.11 -20.14
N GLN A 406 -19.50 1.19 -20.39
CA GLN A 406 -19.71 2.49 -19.73
C GLN A 406 -21.08 3.11 -20.02
N HIS A 407 -21.76 2.68 -21.07
CA HIS A 407 -23.10 3.15 -21.41
C HIS A 407 -24.16 2.79 -20.35
N HIS A 408 -23.85 1.83 -19.46
CA HIS A 408 -24.72 1.51 -18.31
C HIS A 408 -24.54 2.47 -17.13
N PHE A 409 -23.44 3.25 -17.12
CA PHE A 409 -23.05 4.02 -15.93
C PHE A 409 -23.47 5.49 -16.02
N VAL A 410 -23.82 6.06 -14.86
CA VAL A 410 -24.00 7.51 -14.68
C VAL A 410 -22.62 8.15 -14.48
N ARG A 411 -21.75 7.48 -13.72
CA ARG A 411 -20.34 7.88 -13.48
C ARG A 411 -19.47 6.64 -13.51
N PHE A 412 -18.25 6.83 -13.98
CA PHE A 412 -17.28 5.74 -14.06
C PHE A 412 -15.86 6.30 -14.06
N GLY A 413 -14.96 5.64 -13.32
CA GLY A 413 -13.55 6.02 -13.30
C GLY A 413 -12.70 4.99 -12.58
N GLY A 414 -11.40 5.00 -12.84
CA GLY A 414 -10.50 4.05 -12.22
C GLY A 414 -9.27 3.77 -13.06
N HIS A 415 -8.70 2.61 -12.85
CA HIS A 415 -7.52 2.11 -13.56
C HIS A 415 -7.56 0.57 -13.58
N LYS A 416 -6.54 -0.04 -14.17
CA LYS A 416 -6.46 -1.48 -14.52
C LYS A 416 -7.01 -2.45 -13.46
N TYR A 417 -6.75 -2.20 -12.16
CA TYR A 417 -7.07 -3.17 -11.10
C TYR A 417 -8.16 -2.72 -10.14
N ALA A 418 -8.64 -1.47 -10.27
CA ALA A 418 -9.67 -0.94 -9.39
C ALA A 418 -10.47 0.16 -10.09
N ALA A 419 -11.78 0.12 -9.95
CA ALA A 419 -12.64 1.14 -10.53
C ALA A 419 -13.85 1.41 -9.62
N GLY A 420 -14.38 2.61 -9.74
CA GLY A 420 -15.64 3.00 -9.11
C GLY A 420 -16.66 3.37 -10.16
N MET A 421 -17.92 3.08 -9.91
CA MET A 421 -18.99 3.42 -10.85
C MET A 421 -20.32 3.70 -10.13
N SER A 422 -21.19 4.40 -10.85
CA SER A 422 -22.59 4.56 -10.47
C SER A 422 -23.44 3.95 -11.57
N LEU A 423 -24.26 2.97 -11.23
CA LEU A 423 -25.07 2.17 -12.16
C LEU A 423 -26.55 2.49 -11.95
N LYS A 424 -27.30 2.75 -13.01
CA LYS A 424 -28.76 2.85 -12.90
C LYS A 424 -29.34 1.49 -12.50
N LYS A 425 -30.15 1.48 -11.45
CA LYS A 425 -30.74 0.25 -10.91
C LYS A 425 -31.49 -0.58 -11.96
N GLU A 426 -32.19 0.11 -12.88
CA GLU A 426 -32.91 -0.55 -13.99
C GLU A 426 -31.99 -1.33 -14.92
N ASN A 427 -30.70 -0.96 -15.02
CA ASN A 427 -29.70 -1.62 -15.86
C ASN A 427 -28.97 -2.77 -15.16
N LYS A 428 -29.24 -3.01 -13.88
CA LYS A 428 -28.48 -3.94 -13.05
C LYS A 428 -28.36 -5.34 -13.66
N GLU A 429 -29.51 -5.94 -13.93
CA GLU A 429 -29.54 -7.35 -14.43
C GLU A 429 -28.85 -7.48 -15.79
N LYS A 430 -29.11 -6.53 -16.68
CA LYS A 430 -28.49 -6.50 -18.00
C LYS A 430 -26.97 -6.30 -17.90
N PHE A 431 -26.54 -5.37 -17.04
CA PHE A 431 -25.11 -5.12 -16.80
C PHE A 431 -24.43 -6.38 -16.24
N PHE A 432 -25.05 -7.05 -15.26
CA PHE A 432 -24.49 -8.26 -14.65
C PHE A 432 -24.26 -9.35 -15.71
N GLU A 433 -25.24 -9.55 -16.60
CA GLU A 433 -25.14 -10.53 -17.70
C GLU A 433 -24.02 -10.13 -18.68
N GLU A 434 -24.02 -8.90 -19.14
CA GLU A 434 -23.03 -8.41 -20.12
C GLU A 434 -21.60 -8.44 -19.52
N PHE A 435 -21.45 -8.06 -18.25
CA PHE A 435 -20.14 -8.10 -17.57
C PHE A 435 -19.63 -9.53 -17.46
N GLU A 436 -20.48 -10.48 -17.03
CA GLU A 436 -20.10 -11.90 -16.93
C GLU A 436 -19.64 -12.42 -18.29
N ASN A 437 -20.40 -12.14 -19.34
CA ASN A 437 -20.10 -12.63 -20.70
C ASN A 437 -18.81 -12.00 -21.25
N LEU A 438 -18.61 -10.71 -21.02
CA LEU A 438 -17.41 -10.03 -21.52
C LEU A 438 -16.15 -10.49 -20.79
N VAL A 439 -16.21 -10.66 -19.47
CA VAL A 439 -15.10 -11.22 -18.68
C VAL A 439 -14.80 -12.65 -19.15
N ALA A 440 -15.84 -13.48 -19.34
CA ALA A 440 -15.67 -14.85 -19.82
C ALA A 440 -14.94 -14.90 -21.17
N SER A 441 -15.26 -13.98 -22.06
CA SER A 441 -14.64 -13.92 -23.41
C SER A 441 -13.15 -13.54 -23.36
N LYS A 442 -12.70 -12.84 -22.31
CA LYS A 442 -11.32 -12.36 -22.16
C LYS A 442 -10.50 -13.21 -21.16
N MET A 443 -11.15 -14.13 -20.46
CA MET A 443 -10.50 -14.94 -19.42
C MET A 443 -9.77 -16.15 -20.02
N THR A 444 -8.52 -16.35 -19.63
CA THR A 444 -7.73 -17.53 -19.99
C THR A 444 -7.55 -18.44 -18.78
N ASP A 445 -7.21 -19.70 -19.00
CA ASP A 445 -6.96 -20.64 -17.90
C ASP A 445 -5.78 -20.19 -17.03
N GLU A 446 -4.78 -19.56 -17.65
CA GLU A 446 -3.64 -19.00 -16.91
C GLU A 446 -4.08 -17.86 -15.97
N LEU A 447 -4.96 -16.97 -16.44
CA LEU A 447 -5.45 -15.84 -15.65
C LEU A 447 -6.31 -16.28 -14.45
N LYS A 448 -6.96 -17.45 -14.54
CA LYS A 448 -7.75 -18.01 -13.43
C LYS A 448 -6.87 -18.48 -12.27
N CYS A 449 -5.59 -18.72 -12.53
CA CYS A 449 -4.67 -19.26 -11.53
C CYS A 449 -3.85 -18.14 -10.88
N LYS A 450 -3.79 -18.18 -9.55
CA LYS A 450 -2.96 -17.24 -8.80
C LYS A 450 -1.48 -17.57 -9.04
N LYS A 451 -0.70 -16.55 -9.36
CA LYS A 451 0.75 -16.70 -9.59
C LYS A 451 1.51 -16.36 -8.31
N LEU A 452 2.37 -17.27 -7.89
CA LEU A 452 3.28 -17.08 -6.75
C LEU A 452 4.68 -16.88 -7.28
N LYS A 453 5.20 -15.67 -7.12
CA LYS A 453 6.58 -15.36 -7.49
C LYS A 453 7.52 -15.91 -6.42
N ILE A 454 8.51 -16.71 -6.83
CA ILE A 454 9.49 -17.33 -5.94
C ILE A 454 10.86 -16.74 -6.27
N ASP A 455 11.52 -16.18 -5.26
CA ASP A 455 12.81 -15.50 -5.43
C ASP A 455 13.94 -16.51 -5.63
N SER A 456 13.95 -17.62 -4.89
CA SER A 456 15.01 -18.62 -4.98
C SER A 456 14.59 -19.94 -4.31
N LYS A 457 15.37 -20.99 -4.56
CA LYS A 457 15.30 -22.24 -3.82
C LYS A 457 16.15 -22.12 -2.56
N LEU A 458 15.76 -22.83 -1.50
CA LEU A 458 16.46 -22.80 -0.22
C LEU A 458 16.35 -24.18 0.43
N SER A 459 17.39 -24.62 1.13
CA SER A 459 17.36 -25.88 1.89
C SER A 459 17.27 -25.61 3.40
N LEU A 460 16.78 -26.58 4.15
CA LEU A 460 16.77 -26.47 5.63
C LEU A 460 18.20 -26.37 6.19
N ASN A 461 19.16 -27.00 5.52
CA ASN A 461 20.57 -26.91 5.93
C ASN A 461 21.07 -25.46 5.92
N GLN A 462 20.71 -24.69 4.89
CA GLN A 462 21.09 -23.27 4.82
C GLN A 462 20.46 -22.46 5.97
N LEU A 463 19.28 -22.86 6.45
CA LEU A 463 18.65 -22.25 7.63
C LEU A 463 19.34 -22.60 8.94
N ALA A 464 20.10 -23.69 8.96
CA ALA A 464 20.79 -24.14 10.17
C ALA A 464 22.21 -23.60 10.30
N GLN A 465 22.77 -23.07 9.21
CA GLN A 465 24.19 -22.67 9.15
C GLN A 465 24.44 -21.24 9.68
N ASN A 466 25.66 -21.05 10.18
CA ASN A 466 26.20 -19.72 10.54
C ASN A 466 25.29 -18.92 11.49
N LYS A 467 24.76 -19.60 12.51
CA LYS A 467 23.94 -18.97 13.53
C LYS A 467 24.80 -18.08 14.46
N ASN A 468 24.24 -16.95 14.86
CA ASN A 468 24.85 -16.08 15.88
C ASN A 468 24.54 -16.61 17.29
N GLU A 469 25.00 -15.90 18.32
CA GLU A 469 24.81 -16.25 19.74
C GLU A 469 23.33 -16.41 20.14
N ARG A 470 22.41 -15.75 19.40
CA ARG A 470 20.97 -15.83 19.64
C ARG A 470 20.28 -16.92 18.81
N GLY A 471 21.06 -17.70 18.04
CA GLY A 471 20.53 -18.76 17.21
C GLY A 471 20.00 -18.31 15.83
N ILE A 472 20.23 -17.06 15.46
CA ILE A 472 19.70 -16.50 14.18
C ILE A 472 20.69 -16.82 13.04
N PRO A 473 20.24 -17.54 11.97
CA PRO A 473 21.09 -17.84 10.83
C PRO A 473 21.53 -16.58 10.08
N LYS A 474 22.70 -16.66 9.42
CA LYS A 474 23.22 -15.55 8.61
C LYS A 474 22.20 -15.06 7.58
N ILE A 475 21.56 -16.01 6.87
CA ILE A 475 20.56 -15.66 5.84
C ILE A 475 19.41 -14.80 6.41
N MET A 476 18.91 -15.18 7.59
CA MET A 476 17.82 -14.41 8.24
C MET A 476 18.28 -13.02 8.64
N ARG A 477 19.51 -12.89 9.15
CA ARG A 477 20.08 -11.58 9.53
C ARG A 477 20.20 -10.65 8.31
N ILE A 478 20.58 -11.21 7.14
CA ILE A 478 20.67 -10.42 5.91
C ILE A 478 19.25 -10.03 5.42
N ILE A 479 18.31 -10.98 5.45
CA ILE A 479 16.89 -10.70 5.05
C ILE A 479 16.32 -9.56 5.91
N LYS A 480 16.61 -9.53 7.20
CA LYS A 480 16.17 -8.44 8.09
C LYS A 480 16.74 -7.09 7.65
N GLN A 481 17.96 -7.06 7.15
CA GLN A 481 18.58 -5.83 6.64
C GLN A 481 17.96 -5.38 5.31
N MET A 482 17.20 -6.24 4.64
CA MET A 482 16.47 -5.88 3.42
C MET A 482 15.18 -5.11 3.71
N GLU A 483 14.73 -5.06 4.96
CA GLU A 483 13.58 -4.23 5.37
C GLU A 483 13.88 -2.74 5.12
N PRO A 484 12.87 -1.92 4.88
CA PRO A 484 11.42 -2.18 4.91
C PRO A 484 10.91 -2.91 3.66
N PHE A 485 9.95 -3.81 3.87
CA PHE A 485 9.30 -4.57 2.79
C PHE A 485 8.01 -3.88 2.35
N GLY A 486 7.72 -3.96 1.06
CA GLY A 486 6.54 -3.38 0.43
C GLY A 486 6.58 -3.61 -1.08
N PRO A 487 5.77 -2.89 -1.87
CA PRO A 487 5.78 -3.06 -3.33
C PRO A 487 7.19 -2.91 -3.90
N SER A 488 7.55 -3.74 -4.84
CA SER A 488 8.87 -3.84 -5.51
C SER A 488 10.02 -4.29 -4.59
N ASN A 489 9.77 -4.44 -3.29
CA ASN A 489 10.72 -5.06 -2.34
C ASN A 489 9.92 -5.93 -1.37
N SER A 490 9.25 -6.94 -1.90
CA SER A 490 8.46 -7.87 -1.07
C SER A 490 9.38 -8.75 -0.20
N ARG A 491 8.84 -9.26 0.91
CA ARG A 491 9.57 -10.24 1.74
C ARG A 491 9.97 -11.43 0.86
N PRO A 492 11.23 -11.86 0.88
CA PRO A 492 11.69 -12.96 0.01
C PRO A 492 10.87 -14.23 0.19
N VAL A 493 10.51 -14.85 -0.93
CA VAL A 493 9.74 -16.09 -1.00
C VAL A 493 10.65 -17.19 -1.51
N PHE A 494 10.71 -18.30 -0.77
CA PHE A 494 11.59 -19.42 -1.07
C PHE A 494 10.81 -20.69 -1.39
N CYS A 495 11.37 -21.53 -2.25
CA CYS A 495 10.88 -22.88 -2.50
C CYS A 495 11.82 -23.88 -1.82
N PHE A 496 11.25 -24.71 -0.97
CA PHE A 496 11.91 -25.84 -0.31
C PHE A 496 11.44 -27.12 -1.00
N LYS A 497 12.35 -27.84 -1.62
CA LYS A 497 12.02 -29.05 -2.39
C LYS A 497 12.11 -30.30 -1.52
N GLY A 498 11.11 -31.17 -1.63
CA GLY A 498 11.13 -32.51 -1.07
C GLY A 498 11.22 -32.59 0.45
N LEU A 499 10.59 -31.63 1.17
CA LEU A 499 10.58 -31.68 2.65
C LEU A 499 9.73 -32.85 3.13
N VAL A 500 10.26 -33.58 4.11
CA VAL A 500 9.57 -34.73 4.71
C VAL A 500 8.77 -34.27 5.93
N LEU A 501 7.55 -34.73 6.05
CA LEU A 501 6.73 -34.49 7.25
C LEU A 501 7.19 -35.43 8.38
N SER A 502 7.62 -34.86 9.49
CA SER A 502 8.01 -35.66 10.67
C SER A 502 6.79 -36.17 11.45
N CYS A 503 5.66 -35.54 11.26
CA CYS A 503 4.37 -35.96 11.84
C CYS A 503 3.25 -35.31 11.03
N GLU A 504 2.03 -35.77 11.23
CA GLU A 504 0.84 -35.20 10.58
C GLU A 504 0.67 -33.73 10.98
N PRO A 505 0.23 -32.88 10.02
CA PRO A 505 -0.05 -31.46 10.32
C PRO A 505 -1.12 -31.33 11.40
N LYS A 506 -0.97 -30.34 12.26
CA LYS A 506 -1.90 -30.07 13.38
C LYS A 506 -2.70 -28.81 13.11
N ILE A 507 -3.99 -28.86 13.43
CA ILE A 507 -4.87 -27.69 13.36
C ILE A 507 -4.56 -26.78 14.56
N VAL A 508 -4.32 -25.49 14.30
CA VAL A 508 -4.04 -24.48 15.33
C VAL A 508 -5.00 -23.31 15.13
N GLY A 509 -5.62 -22.85 16.23
CA GLY A 509 -6.56 -21.73 16.18
C GLY A 509 -7.76 -21.96 15.27
N GLN A 510 -8.15 -23.23 15.08
CA GLN A 510 -9.30 -23.68 14.28
C GLN A 510 -9.19 -23.40 12.77
N LYS A 511 -8.23 -22.61 12.32
CA LYS A 511 -8.13 -22.10 10.94
C LYS A 511 -6.80 -22.41 10.24
N HIS A 512 -5.77 -22.74 11.00
CA HIS A 512 -4.40 -22.79 10.49
C HIS A 512 -3.83 -24.20 10.60
N LEU A 513 -2.91 -24.54 9.71
CA LEU A 513 -2.18 -25.82 9.77
C LEU A 513 -0.75 -25.56 10.22
N LYS A 514 -0.32 -26.31 11.24
CA LYS A 514 1.07 -26.30 11.72
C LYS A 514 1.76 -27.57 11.28
N PHE A 515 2.95 -27.41 10.71
CA PHE A 515 3.78 -28.48 10.13
C PHE A 515 5.09 -28.60 10.90
N HIS A 516 5.64 -29.82 10.87
CA HIS A 516 7.02 -30.10 11.29
C HIS A 516 7.71 -30.81 10.14
N PHE A 517 8.63 -30.11 9.50
CA PHE A 517 9.39 -30.63 8.36
C PHE A 517 10.75 -31.11 8.85
N ILE A 518 11.25 -32.18 8.23
CA ILE A 518 12.58 -32.70 8.48
C ILE A 518 13.35 -32.80 7.16
N ASP A 519 14.63 -32.47 7.23
CA ASP A 519 15.58 -32.70 6.16
C ASP A 519 16.25 -34.04 6.46
N GLU A 520 15.92 -35.06 5.70
CA GLU A 520 16.44 -36.43 5.92
C GLU A 520 17.96 -36.51 5.96
N GLU A 521 18.63 -35.69 5.14
CA GLU A 521 20.10 -35.74 5.04
C GLU A 521 20.79 -35.17 6.28
N ASN A 522 20.20 -34.16 6.90
CA ASN A 522 20.82 -33.37 7.98
C ASN A 522 20.08 -33.45 9.32
N SER A 523 18.98 -34.18 9.38
CA SER A 523 18.15 -34.34 10.59
C SER A 523 17.69 -33.00 11.20
N ILE A 524 17.54 -31.98 10.37
CA ILE A 524 17.12 -30.63 10.79
C ILE A 524 15.61 -30.58 10.78
N ILE A 525 15.02 -30.21 11.93
CA ILE A 525 13.58 -30.04 12.06
C ILE A 525 13.24 -28.56 12.02
N THR A 526 12.28 -28.17 11.18
CA THR A 526 11.81 -26.80 11.05
C THR A 526 10.29 -26.77 11.10
N GLU A 527 9.75 -25.84 11.89
CA GLU A 527 8.31 -25.63 11.96
C GLU A 527 7.81 -24.81 10.77
N GLY A 528 6.60 -25.11 10.31
CA GLY A 528 5.91 -24.28 9.33
C GLY A 528 4.50 -24.00 9.81
N ILE A 529 3.96 -22.83 9.42
CA ILE A 529 2.57 -22.51 9.65
C ILE A 529 1.95 -22.04 8.33
N TRP A 530 0.77 -22.59 8.02
CA TRP A 530 -0.01 -22.21 6.84
C TRP A 530 -1.33 -21.61 7.35
N PHE A 531 -1.43 -20.29 7.22
CA PHE A 531 -2.57 -19.55 7.75
C PHE A 531 -3.82 -19.77 6.89
N ASN A 532 -4.97 -19.91 7.54
CA ASN A 532 -6.31 -20.05 6.92
C ASN A 532 -6.39 -21.21 5.90
N SER A 533 -5.76 -22.34 6.21
CA SER A 533 -5.59 -23.47 5.29
C SER A 533 -6.21 -24.77 5.79
N VAL A 534 -6.99 -24.73 6.85
CA VAL A 534 -7.54 -25.95 7.48
C VAL A 534 -8.28 -26.87 6.47
N GLU A 535 -8.89 -26.29 5.42
CA GLU A 535 -9.58 -27.03 4.36
C GLU A 535 -8.64 -27.92 3.55
N GLY A 536 -7.35 -27.64 3.57
CA GLY A 536 -6.33 -28.43 2.87
C GLY A 536 -5.88 -29.69 3.59
N ILE A 537 -6.31 -29.91 4.84
CA ILE A 537 -5.81 -31.03 5.66
C ILE A 537 -6.12 -32.41 5.04
N GLN A 538 -7.29 -32.55 4.43
CA GLN A 538 -7.70 -33.81 3.82
C GLN A 538 -6.83 -34.24 2.63
N ILE A 539 -6.26 -33.24 1.92
CA ILE A 539 -5.42 -33.50 0.74
C ILE A 539 -4.02 -33.97 1.18
N LEU A 540 -3.68 -33.75 2.45
CA LEU A 540 -2.36 -34.08 3.01
C LEU A 540 -2.32 -35.46 3.67
N GLU A 541 -3.47 -36.17 3.75
CA GLU A 541 -3.51 -37.51 4.28
C GLU A 541 -2.60 -38.42 3.43
N ASP A 542 -1.73 -39.18 4.11
CA ASP A 542 -0.76 -40.12 3.51
C ASP A 542 0.36 -39.47 2.68
N VAL A 543 0.44 -38.15 2.65
CA VAL A 543 1.55 -37.47 1.94
C VAL A 543 2.77 -37.41 2.85
N LYS A 544 3.90 -37.93 2.38
CA LYS A 544 5.15 -37.96 3.14
C LYS A 544 6.13 -36.87 2.75
N LYS A 545 6.13 -36.47 1.48
CA LYS A 545 7.05 -35.45 0.95
C LYS A 545 6.32 -34.33 0.23
N LEU A 546 6.73 -33.10 0.50
CA LEU A 546 6.12 -31.90 -0.06
C LEU A 546 7.16 -30.95 -0.61
N ASP A 547 6.80 -30.27 -1.69
CA ASP A 547 7.45 -29.02 -2.09
C ASP A 547 6.70 -27.88 -1.39
N VAL A 548 7.43 -26.99 -0.73
CA VAL A 548 6.85 -25.95 0.12
C VAL A 548 7.34 -24.58 -0.34
N VAL A 549 6.41 -23.64 -0.59
CA VAL A 549 6.73 -22.23 -0.84
C VAL A 549 6.42 -21.43 0.42
N ALA A 550 7.41 -20.71 0.92
CA ALA A 550 7.28 -20.00 2.21
C ALA A 550 8.16 -18.77 2.28
N THR A 551 7.77 -17.83 3.14
CA THR A 551 8.66 -16.77 3.63
C THR A 551 9.19 -17.20 5.00
N LEU A 552 10.29 -16.57 5.45
CA LEU A 552 10.91 -16.89 6.73
C LEU A 552 10.39 -15.93 7.81
N MET A 553 10.06 -16.50 8.99
CA MET A 553 9.67 -15.75 10.17
C MET A 553 10.54 -16.15 11.37
N GLU A 554 10.77 -15.22 12.28
CA GLU A 554 11.35 -15.54 13.58
C GLU A 554 10.25 -15.89 14.57
N ASN A 555 10.39 -17.03 15.22
CA ASN A 555 9.54 -17.44 16.33
C ASN A 555 10.34 -17.27 17.63
N HIS A 556 9.83 -16.42 18.53
CA HIS A 556 10.47 -16.12 19.81
C HIS A 556 9.75 -16.87 20.92
N PHE A 557 10.41 -17.81 21.54
CA PHE A 557 9.85 -18.60 22.63
C PHE A 557 10.92 -18.88 23.69
N ASN A 558 10.61 -18.55 24.95
CA ASN A 558 11.50 -18.77 26.10
C ASN A 558 12.94 -18.25 25.86
N ASN A 559 13.05 -17.02 25.37
CA ASN A 559 14.32 -16.33 25.08
C ASN A 559 15.17 -17.00 23.98
N GLN A 560 14.59 -17.98 23.28
CA GLN A 560 15.24 -18.58 22.12
C GLN A 560 14.54 -18.12 20.84
N ILE A 561 15.32 -18.03 19.78
CA ILE A 561 14.82 -17.64 18.44
C ILE A 561 14.98 -18.84 17.52
N SER A 562 13.87 -19.26 16.92
CA SER A 562 13.89 -20.28 15.87
C SER A 562 13.30 -19.69 14.59
N ILE A 563 13.66 -20.27 13.46
CA ILE A 563 13.09 -19.86 12.17
C ILE A 563 11.86 -20.75 11.90
N GLN A 564 10.77 -20.12 11.52
CA GLN A 564 9.53 -20.79 11.16
C GLN A 564 9.19 -20.43 9.71
N LEU A 565 8.71 -21.40 8.94
CA LEU A 565 8.25 -21.19 7.57
C LEU A 565 6.82 -20.67 7.59
N ASN A 566 6.61 -19.46 7.07
CA ASN A 566 5.26 -18.94 6.82
C ASN A 566 4.85 -19.40 5.43
N ILE A 567 4.11 -20.50 5.39
CA ILE A 567 3.77 -21.24 4.16
C ILE A 567 2.78 -20.41 3.33
N LYS A 568 3.08 -20.31 2.04
CA LYS A 568 2.24 -19.63 1.05
C LYS A 568 1.54 -20.65 0.15
N ASP A 569 2.19 -21.80 -0.10
CA ASP A 569 1.61 -22.87 -0.92
C ASP A 569 2.43 -24.15 -0.75
N ILE A 570 1.81 -25.30 -1.06
CA ILE A 570 2.45 -26.62 -1.05
C ILE A 570 2.00 -27.43 -2.26
N LYS A 571 2.88 -28.31 -2.73
CA LYS A 571 2.57 -29.28 -3.80
C LYS A 571 3.14 -30.64 -3.44
N UNK A 572 2.65 -31.57 -3.75
CA UNK A 572 3.09 -32.70 -3.64
C UNK A 572 4.28 -32.71 -4.27
N TYR A 573 5.28 -33.51 -3.77
CA TYR A 573 6.63 -33.66 -4.30
C TYR A 573 6.65 -34.59 -5.53
N THR A 574 7.18 -34.09 -6.60
CA THR A 574 7.42 -34.89 -7.81
C THR A 574 8.93 -35.04 -7.98
N SER A 575 9.43 -36.27 -8.04
CA SER A 575 10.83 -36.53 -8.27
C SER A 575 11.27 -35.86 -9.58
N PRO A 576 12.45 -35.24 -9.61
CA PRO A 576 12.96 -34.72 -10.88
C PRO A 576 13.06 -35.88 -11.89
N SER A 577 12.46 -35.68 -13.06
CA SER A 577 12.53 -36.64 -14.18
C SER A 577 13.95 -36.64 -14.79
#